data_3c13058976068b56725d9fd8b21ed43b
#
_entry.id   3c13058976068b56725d9fd8b21ed43b
#
_cell.length_a   1.000
_cell.length_b   1.000
_cell.length_c   1.000
_cell.angle_alpha   90.00
_cell.angle_beta   90.00
_cell.angle_gamma   90.00
#
_symmetry.space_group_name_H-M   'P 1'
#
loop_
_entity.id
_entity.type
_entity.pdbx_description
1 polymer ?
#
loop_
_entity_poly.entity_id
_entity_poly.type
_entity_poly.pdbx_seq_one_letter_code
_entity_poly.pdbx_strand_id
1 'polypeptide(L)'
;LKINSLDDLFTHIPDALLLENGLDLPESLSELESIDYFDDIAARNKSDLVCFAGGGHYDVYLPQTVKSLTMRPEFMTSYTPYQAEISQGILQVLFEFQSLVCDLTDMELANASLYDGATSIAEAISVAINKTKRDEVVISSGLNPNSKKVINTLIDRNKFNLNYVELENYLFPSNFEFDESQAAFA
;
A
#
# COMPACT_ATOMS: atom_id res chain seq x y z
N LEU A 1 -14.44 -34.13 26.51
CA LEU A 1 -13.58 -33.29 27.33
C LEU A 1 -14.21 -33.15 28.72
N LYS A 2 -13.46 -33.49 29.79
CA LYS A 2 -13.93 -33.28 31.18
C LYS A 2 -13.44 -31.88 31.61
N ILE A 3 -14.06 -30.84 31.09
CA ILE A 3 -13.80 -29.44 31.44
C ILE A 3 -15.05 -28.87 32.11
N ASN A 4 -14.88 -28.10 33.18
CA ASN A 4 -15.97 -27.49 33.94
C ASN A 4 -16.09 -25.99 33.64
N SER A 5 -15.03 -25.37 33.17
CA SER A 5 -14.95 -23.95 32.80
C SER A 5 -14.08 -23.72 31.56
N LEU A 6 -14.14 -22.54 30.98
CA LEU A 6 -13.24 -22.12 29.91
C LEU A 6 -11.79 -22.05 30.42
N ASP A 7 -11.58 -21.71 31.69
CA ASP A 7 -10.26 -21.58 32.28
C ASP A 7 -9.50 -22.93 32.31
N ASP A 8 -10.24 -24.04 32.42
CA ASP A 8 -9.67 -25.39 32.36
C ASP A 8 -8.92 -25.66 31.04
N LEU A 9 -9.22 -24.92 29.98
CA LEU A 9 -8.52 -25.00 28.68
C LEU A 9 -7.13 -24.35 28.72
N PHE A 10 -6.91 -23.47 29.67
CA PHE A 10 -5.67 -22.65 29.77
C PHE A 10 -4.73 -23.11 30.89
N THR A 11 -5.02 -24.21 31.54
CA THR A 11 -4.21 -24.75 32.66
C THR A 11 -2.76 -25.09 32.30
N HIS A 12 -2.43 -25.14 31.01
CA HIS A 12 -1.07 -25.32 30.51
C HIS A 12 -0.25 -24.01 30.47
N ILE A 13 -0.91 -22.85 30.65
CA ILE A 13 -0.25 -21.55 30.72
C ILE A 13 0.17 -21.31 32.18
N PRO A 14 1.44 -20.97 32.43
CA PRO A 14 1.89 -20.60 33.78
C PRO A 14 1.10 -19.41 34.34
N ASP A 15 0.72 -19.46 35.62
CA ASP A 15 -0.05 -18.41 36.30
C ASP A 15 0.60 -17.03 36.18
N ALA A 16 1.92 -16.94 36.16
CA ALA A 16 2.66 -15.69 36.01
C ALA A 16 2.46 -15.01 34.64
N LEU A 17 1.88 -15.71 33.67
CA LEU A 17 1.58 -15.19 32.34
C LEU A 17 0.07 -14.88 32.17
N LEU A 18 -0.74 -15.21 33.16
CA LEU A 18 -2.15 -14.92 33.17
C LEU A 18 -2.42 -13.57 33.83
N LEU A 19 -3.30 -12.77 33.23
CA LEU A 19 -3.75 -11.51 33.81
C LEU A 19 -4.89 -11.79 34.79
N GLU A 20 -4.64 -11.63 36.09
CA GLU A 20 -5.64 -11.88 37.14
C GLU A 20 -6.85 -10.93 37.07
N ASN A 21 -6.60 -9.67 36.65
CA ASN A 21 -7.60 -8.61 36.65
C ASN A 21 -8.00 -8.14 35.25
N GLY A 22 -7.68 -8.93 34.22
CA GLY A 22 -7.89 -8.53 32.82
C GLY A 22 -6.94 -7.43 32.35
N LEU A 23 -7.28 -6.79 31.23
CA LEU A 23 -6.50 -5.69 30.67
C LEU A 23 -6.79 -4.40 31.42
N ASP A 24 -5.76 -3.60 31.70
CA ASP A 24 -5.88 -2.23 32.23
C ASP A 24 -6.31 -1.29 31.07
N LEU A 25 -7.61 -1.30 30.79
CA LEU A 25 -8.24 -0.47 29.77
C LEU A 25 -9.23 0.49 30.42
N PRO A 26 -9.43 1.69 29.85
CA PRO A 26 -10.51 2.56 30.28
C PRO A 26 -11.88 1.88 30.10
N GLU A 27 -12.87 2.36 30.84
CA GLU A 27 -14.24 1.88 30.68
C GLU A 27 -14.73 2.04 29.24
N SER A 28 -15.55 1.11 28.79
CA SER A 28 -16.12 1.17 27.45
C SER A 28 -17.12 2.34 27.35
N LEU A 29 -17.02 3.08 26.25
CA LEU A 29 -17.99 4.11 25.90
C LEU A 29 -19.18 3.50 25.15
N SER A 30 -20.36 4.11 25.31
CA SER A 30 -21.50 3.87 24.44
C SER A 30 -21.21 4.40 23.02
N GLU A 31 -22.01 4.02 22.03
CA GLU A 31 -21.88 4.54 20.66
C GLU A 31 -21.94 6.08 20.62
N LEU A 32 -22.89 6.69 21.33
CA LEU A 32 -23.04 8.14 21.37
C LEU A 32 -21.81 8.80 22.00
N GLU A 33 -21.36 8.33 23.16
CA GLU A 33 -20.16 8.85 23.81
C GLU A 33 -18.90 8.68 22.96
N SER A 34 -18.81 7.61 22.19
CA SER A 34 -17.70 7.38 21.25
C SER A 34 -17.73 8.39 20.11
N ILE A 35 -18.90 8.67 19.54
CA ILE A 35 -19.06 9.69 18.50
C ILE A 35 -18.63 11.06 19.04
N ASP A 36 -19.21 11.47 20.17
CA ASP A 36 -18.89 12.77 20.79
C ASP A 36 -17.38 12.88 21.11
N TYR A 37 -16.78 11.82 21.64
CA TYR A 37 -15.35 11.79 21.94
C TYR A 37 -14.47 11.96 20.70
N PHE A 38 -14.79 11.27 19.61
CA PHE A 38 -14.03 11.39 18.37
C PHE A 38 -14.29 12.69 17.62
N ASP A 39 -15.50 13.25 17.71
CA ASP A 39 -15.80 14.58 17.17
C ASP A 39 -15.03 15.67 17.91
N ASP A 40 -14.89 15.59 19.23
CA ASP A 40 -14.05 16.48 20.03
C ASP A 40 -12.56 16.39 19.64
N ILE A 41 -12.06 15.19 19.37
CA ILE A 41 -10.68 15.00 18.87
C ILE A 41 -10.55 15.58 17.45
N ALA A 42 -11.48 15.31 16.57
CA ALA A 42 -11.48 15.81 15.19
C ALA A 42 -11.52 17.35 15.15
N ALA A 43 -12.30 17.97 16.02
CA ALA A 43 -12.41 19.43 16.12
C ALA A 43 -11.08 20.13 16.52
N ARG A 44 -10.12 19.40 17.08
CA ARG A 44 -8.78 19.94 17.39
C ARG A 44 -7.91 20.07 16.14
N ASN A 45 -8.24 19.40 15.06
CA ASN A 45 -7.55 19.56 13.78
C ASN A 45 -7.97 20.88 13.13
N LYS A 46 -7.01 21.54 12.51
CA LYS A 46 -7.26 22.78 11.75
C LYS A 46 -7.62 22.42 10.31
N SER A 47 -8.88 22.01 10.10
CA SER A 47 -9.41 21.57 8.80
C SER A 47 -9.78 22.71 7.85
N ASP A 48 -9.82 23.97 8.36
CA ASP A 48 -10.15 25.18 7.62
C ASP A 48 -8.95 25.86 6.94
N LEU A 49 -7.76 25.28 7.08
CA LEU A 49 -6.55 25.83 6.48
C LEU A 49 -6.45 25.49 4.99
N VAL A 50 -6.07 26.49 4.19
CA VAL A 50 -5.65 26.25 2.81
C VAL A 50 -4.23 25.70 2.84
N CYS A 51 -4.05 24.44 2.39
CA CYS A 51 -2.78 23.75 2.48
C CYS A 51 -1.91 24.03 1.24
N PHE A 52 -0.73 24.63 1.46
CA PHE A 52 0.33 24.81 0.46
C PHE A 52 1.56 23.94 0.73
N ALA A 53 1.44 22.93 1.58
CA ALA A 53 2.59 22.11 1.99
C ALA A 53 3.19 21.27 0.84
N GLY A 54 2.40 20.93 -0.17
CA GLY A 54 2.86 20.07 -1.28
C GLY A 54 3.12 18.64 -0.82
N GLY A 55 4.29 18.09 -1.18
CA GLY A 55 4.69 16.74 -0.77
C GLY A 55 4.04 15.60 -1.54
N GLY A 56 3.41 15.90 -2.68
CA GLY A 56 2.70 14.90 -3.51
C GLY A 56 1.24 14.67 -3.11
N HIS A 57 0.74 15.39 -2.10
CA HIS A 57 -0.67 15.37 -1.72
C HIS A 57 -1.38 16.58 -2.30
N TYR A 58 -2.37 16.32 -3.13
CA TYR A 58 -3.19 17.33 -3.78
C TYR A 58 -4.66 16.94 -3.66
N ASP A 59 -5.53 17.93 -3.49
CA ASP A 59 -6.97 17.71 -3.47
C ASP A 59 -7.44 17.21 -4.82
N VAL A 60 -8.18 16.11 -4.81
CA VAL A 60 -8.77 15.51 -5.99
C VAL A 60 -10.27 15.46 -5.80
N TYR A 61 -11.02 15.96 -6.79
CA TYR A 61 -12.46 15.84 -6.75
C TYR A 61 -12.88 14.37 -6.85
N LEU A 62 -13.60 13.90 -5.83
CA LEU A 62 -14.17 12.55 -5.80
C LEU A 62 -15.69 12.64 -6.00
N PRO A 63 -16.22 12.24 -7.19
CA PRO A 63 -17.64 12.26 -7.45
C PRO A 63 -18.44 11.43 -6.45
N GLN A 64 -19.59 11.93 -6.04
CA GLN A 64 -20.47 11.21 -5.10
C GLN A 64 -20.90 9.84 -5.64
N THR A 65 -21.03 9.69 -6.95
CA THR A 65 -21.30 8.41 -7.59
C THR A 65 -20.25 7.36 -7.28
N VAL A 66 -18.95 7.73 -7.29
CA VAL A 66 -17.85 6.81 -6.93
C VAL A 66 -18.01 6.35 -5.49
N LYS A 67 -18.25 7.28 -4.55
CA LYS A 67 -18.49 6.95 -3.15
C LYS A 67 -19.66 5.98 -2.98
N SER A 68 -20.76 6.25 -3.66
CA SER A 68 -21.98 5.42 -3.58
C SER A 68 -21.76 4.01 -4.15
N LEU A 69 -21.02 3.89 -5.27
CA LEU A 69 -20.74 2.61 -5.90
C LEU A 69 -19.76 1.76 -5.08
N THR A 70 -18.71 2.36 -4.55
CA THR A 70 -17.71 1.64 -3.75
C THR A 70 -18.25 1.12 -2.42
N MET A 71 -19.33 1.72 -1.91
CA MET A 71 -20.00 1.28 -0.68
C MET A 71 -21.05 0.19 -0.89
N ARG A 72 -21.23 -0.28 -2.12
CA ARG A 72 -22.21 -1.34 -2.39
C ARG A 72 -21.77 -2.67 -1.80
N PRO A 73 -22.69 -3.43 -1.17
CA PRO A 73 -22.38 -4.72 -0.56
C PRO A 73 -21.76 -5.73 -1.52
N GLU A 74 -22.09 -5.65 -2.79
CA GLU A 74 -21.56 -6.54 -3.85
C GLU A 74 -20.04 -6.44 -3.97
N PHE A 75 -19.45 -5.28 -3.64
CA PHE A 75 -17.99 -5.07 -3.67
C PHE A 75 -17.34 -5.22 -2.29
N MET A 76 -18.12 -5.16 -1.20
CA MET A 76 -17.59 -5.18 0.17
C MET A 76 -17.62 -6.57 0.82
N THR A 77 -18.17 -7.57 0.15
CA THR A 77 -18.34 -8.92 0.72
C THR A 77 -17.10 -9.79 0.67
N SER A 78 -16.15 -9.49 -0.21
CA SER A 78 -14.92 -10.28 -0.39
C SER A 78 -13.74 -9.53 0.21
N TYR A 79 -13.16 -10.07 1.28
CA TYR A 79 -11.89 -9.56 1.82
C TYR A 79 -10.74 -9.83 0.84
N THR A 80 -10.62 -11.07 0.41
CA THR A 80 -9.67 -11.51 -0.62
C THR A 80 -10.29 -12.67 -1.39
N PRO A 81 -10.18 -12.70 -2.72
CA PRO A 81 -10.81 -13.73 -3.55
C PRO A 81 -10.00 -15.05 -3.54
N TYR A 82 -9.79 -15.66 -2.38
CA TYR A 82 -9.04 -16.91 -2.26
C TYR A 82 -9.72 -18.09 -2.98
N GLN A 83 -11.06 -18.13 -2.93
CA GLN A 83 -11.84 -19.14 -3.61
C GLN A 83 -12.44 -18.56 -4.88
N ALA A 84 -11.91 -18.95 -6.03
CA ALA A 84 -12.35 -18.44 -7.33
C ALA A 84 -13.82 -18.78 -7.59
N GLU A 85 -14.30 -19.92 -7.09
CA GLU A 85 -15.66 -20.41 -7.29
C GLU A 85 -16.74 -19.48 -6.72
N ILE A 86 -16.43 -18.78 -5.64
CA ILE A 86 -17.36 -17.86 -4.96
C ILE A 86 -16.99 -16.40 -5.12
N SER A 87 -15.91 -16.12 -5.83
CA SER A 87 -15.35 -14.77 -6.02
C SER A 87 -15.32 -14.34 -7.49
N GLN A 88 -16.08 -14.99 -8.36
CA GLN A 88 -16.06 -14.77 -9.82
C GLN A 88 -16.32 -13.32 -10.21
N GLY A 89 -17.29 -12.65 -9.55
CA GLY A 89 -17.61 -11.26 -9.83
C GLY A 89 -16.47 -10.30 -9.52
N ILE A 90 -15.81 -10.43 -8.38
CA ILE A 90 -14.65 -9.62 -8.01
C ILE A 90 -13.45 -9.91 -8.92
N LEU A 91 -13.21 -11.17 -9.27
CA LEU A 91 -12.15 -11.54 -10.21
C LEU A 91 -12.38 -10.93 -11.60
N GLN A 92 -13.64 -10.89 -12.06
CA GLN A 92 -14.00 -10.23 -13.30
C GLN A 92 -13.73 -8.72 -13.25
N VAL A 93 -14.09 -8.06 -12.15
CA VAL A 93 -13.83 -6.62 -11.93
C VAL A 93 -12.32 -6.34 -11.95
N LEU A 94 -11.51 -7.15 -11.28
CA LEU A 94 -10.05 -7.01 -11.29
C LEU A 94 -9.46 -7.18 -12.70
N PHE A 95 -9.97 -8.15 -13.45
CA PHE A 95 -9.53 -8.37 -14.84
C PHE A 95 -9.88 -7.19 -15.74
N GLU A 96 -11.10 -6.66 -15.63
CA GLU A 96 -11.53 -5.48 -16.38
C GLU A 96 -10.73 -4.24 -16.01
N PHE A 97 -10.41 -4.06 -14.70
CA PHE A 97 -9.56 -2.96 -14.24
C PHE A 97 -8.16 -3.04 -14.87
N GLN A 98 -7.54 -4.21 -14.92
CA GLN A 98 -6.24 -4.39 -15.56
C GLN A 98 -6.30 -4.02 -17.05
N SER A 99 -7.36 -4.41 -17.74
CA SER A 99 -7.57 -4.06 -19.16
C SER A 99 -7.73 -2.55 -19.34
N LEU A 100 -8.50 -1.88 -18.48
CA LEU A 100 -8.65 -0.42 -18.52
C LEU A 100 -7.33 0.32 -18.29
N VAL A 101 -6.50 -0.17 -17.37
CA VAL A 101 -5.18 0.41 -17.15
C VAL A 101 -4.28 0.24 -18.38
N CYS A 102 -4.30 -0.92 -19.01
CA CYS A 102 -3.57 -1.16 -20.27
C CYS A 102 -4.03 -0.19 -21.37
N ASP A 103 -5.34 -0.03 -21.56
CA ASP A 103 -5.91 0.87 -22.57
C ASP A 103 -5.54 2.35 -22.31
N LEU A 104 -5.48 2.76 -21.04
CA LEU A 104 -5.13 4.14 -20.67
C LEU A 104 -3.63 4.45 -20.78
N THR A 105 -2.77 3.46 -20.62
CA THR A 105 -1.31 3.63 -20.54
C THR A 105 -0.56 3.13 -21.76
N ASP A 106 -1.24 2.47 -22.70
CA ASP A 106 -0.66 1.78 -23.86
C ASP A 106 0.36 0.70 -23.46
N MET A 107 0.13 0.07 -22.30
CA MET A 107 0.94 -1.03 -21.80
C MET A 107 0.32 -2.37 -22.16
N GLU A 108 1.17 -3.37 -22.47
CA GLU A 108 0.70 -4.71 -22.82
C GLU A 108 0.08 -5.47 -21.64
N LEU A 109 0.56 -5.18 -20.42
CA LEU A 109 0.12 -5.84 -19.19
C LEU A 109 0.05 -4.84 -18.05
N ALA A 110 -0.91 -5.06 -17.15
CA ALA A 110 -1.00 -4.39 -15.86
C ALA A 110 -1.31 -5.41 -14.76
N ASN A 111 -0.86 -5.15 -13.55
CA ASN A 111 -1.32 -5.90 -12.38
C ASN A 111 -2.69 -5.37 -11.91
N ALA A 112 -3.32 -6.07 -10.99
CA ALA A 112 -4.59 -5.63 -10.44
C ALA A 112 -4.45 -4.38 -9.57
N SER A 113 -3.41 -4.31 -8.71
CA SER A 113 -3.11 -3.17 -7.84
C SER A 113 -1.92 -3.50 -6.93
N LEU A 114 -1.27 -2.45 -6.42
CA LEU A 114 -0.33 -2.50 -5.30
C LEU A 114 -0.74 -1.46 -4.26
N TYR A 115 -0.17 -1.49 -3.06
CA TYR A 115 -0.60 -0.62 -1.95
C TYR A 115 -0.42 0.87 -2.25
N ASP A 116 0.71 1.24 -2.84
CA ASP A 116 1.02 2.62 -3.21
C ASP A 116 2.07 2.69 -4.32
N GLY A 117 2.29 3.90 -4.86
CA GLY A 117 3.26 4.11 -5.94
C GLY A 117 4.69 3.83 -5.53
N ALA A 118 5.07 4.07 -4.29
CA ALA A 118 6.44 3.84 -3.83
C ALA A 118 6.80 2.36 -3.75
N THR A 119 5.90 1.54 -3.19
CA THR A 119 6.04 0.07 -3.19
C THR A 119 5.94 -0.50 -4.58
N SER A 120 5.09 0.07 -5.46
CA SER A 120 4.98 -0.36 -6.86
C SER A 120 6.32 -0.23 -7.60
N ILE A 121 7.06 0.85 -7.38
CA ILE A 121 8.38 1.03 -7.99
C ILE A 121 9.37 0.01 -7.43
N ALA A 122 9.38 -0.24 -6.14
CA ALA A 122 10.26 -1.23 -5.52
C ALA A 122 9.98 -2.65 -6.06
N GLU A 123 8.71 -3.00 -6.26
CA GLU A 123 8.32 -4.28 -6.88
C GLU A 123 8.72 -4.33 -8.36
N ALA A 124 8.56 -3.24 -9.12
CA ALA A 124 9.02 -3.16 -10.50
C ALA A 124 10.54 -3.38 -10.61
N ILE A 125 11.32 -2.76 -9.71
CA ILE A 125 12.77 -3.00 -9.60
C ILE A 125 13.04 -4.49 -9.33
N SER A 126 12.34 -5.08 -8.39
CA SER A 126 12.49 -6.51 -8.05
C SER A 126 12.19 -7.42 -9.25
N VAL A 127 11.15 -7.11 -10.01
CA VAL A 127 10.80 -7.83 -11.26
C VAL A 127 11.90 -7.66 -12.29
N ALA A 128 12.38 -6.44 -12.52
CA ALA A 128 13.45 -6.14 -13.49
C ALA A 128 14.74 -6.89 -13.16
N ILE A 129 15.19 -6.86 -11.91
CA ILE A 129 16.36 -7.60 -11.41
C ILE A 129 16.16 -9.12 -11.63
N ASN A 130 15.02 -9.64 -11.21
CA ASN A 130 14.75 -11.07 -11.31
C ASN A 130 14.69 -11.57 -12.76
N LYS A 131 14.16 -10.74 -13.65
CA LYS A 131 14.04 -11.07 -15.09
C LYS A 131 15.38 -10.98 -15.81
N THR A 132 16.13 -9.91 -15.57
CA THR A 132 17.39 -9.62 -16.29
C THR A 132 18.60 -10.28 -15.66
N LYS A 133 18.54 -10.59 -14.36
CA LYS A 133 19.67 -11.06 -13.54
C LYS A 133 20.82 -10.05 -13.48
N ARG A 134 20.51 -8.78 -13.65
CA ARG A 134 21.46 -7.66 -13.58
C ARG A 134 21.44 -7.08 -12.16
N ASP A 135 22.53 -6.52 -11.72
CA ASP A 135 22.73 -6.00 -10.37
C ASP A 135 22.79 -4.46 -10.31
N GLU A 136 22.83 -3.79 -11.44
CA GLU A 136 22.72 -2.35 -11.55
C GLU A 136 21.32 -1.92 -11.95
N VAL A 137 20.75 -0.95 -11.21
CA VAL A 137 19.42 -0.39 -11.46
C VAL A 137 19.55 1.11 -11.70
N VAL A 138 19.08 1.58 -12.85
CA VAL A 138 19.04 3.00 -13.19
C VAL A 138 17.70 3.59 -12.80
N ILE A 139 17.74 4.67 -12.02
CA ILE A 139 16.57 5.35 -11.47
C ILE A 139 16.67 6.85 -11.75
N SER A 140 15.56 7.45 -12.15
CA SER A 140 15.49 8.91 -12.31
C SER A 140 15.61 9.65 -10.98
N SER A 141 16.45 10.69 -10.91
CA SER A 141 16.51 11.57 -9.75
C SER A 141 15.26 12.43 -9.58
N GLY A 142 14.43 12.55 -10.63
CA GLY A 142 13.13 13.23 -10.56
C GLY A 142 12.06 12.49 -9.76
N LEU A 143 12.33 11.25 -9.35
CA LEU A 143 11.41 10.48 -8.52
C LEU A 143 11.14 11.16 -7.17
N ASN A 144 9.92 11.05 -6.69
CA ASN A 144 9.50 11.59 -5.38
C ASN A 144 10.48 11.16 -4.27
N PRO A 145 10.96 12.09 -3.42
CA PRO A 145 11.93 11.78 -2.35
C PRO A 145 11.47 10.69 -1.38
N ASN A 146 10.17 10.58 -1.11
CA ASN A 146 9.65 9.54 -0.25
C ASN A 146 9.71 8.16 -0.93
N SER A 147 9.43 8.08 -2.23
CA SER A 147 9.59 6.85 -3.01
C SER A 147 11.05 6.38 -3.02
N LYS A 148 12.02 7.31 -3.16
CA LYS A 148 13.44 6.97 -3.04
C LYS A 148 13.80 6.35 -1.69
N LYS A 149 13.22 6.86 -0.59
CA LYS A 149 13.44 6.28 0.75
C LYS A 149 12.88 4.87 0.86
N VAL A 150 11.68 4.63 0.32
CA VAL A 150 11.05 3.31 0.30
C VAL A 150 11.88 2.32 -0.52
N ILE A 151 12.32 2.70 -1.72
CA ILE A 151 13.21 1.88 -2.55
C ILE A 151 14.49 1.53 -1.80
N ASN A 152 15.14 2.52 -1.18
CA ASN A 152 16.38 2.29 -0.41
C ASN A 152 16.17 1.38 0.82
N THR A 153 14.94 1.27 1.32
CA THR A 153 14.60 0.39 2.43
C THR A 153 14.33 -1.04 1.96
N LEU A 154 13.62 -1.19 0.84
CA LEU A 154 13.14 -2.49 0.36
C LEU A 154 14.18 -3.22 -0.51
N ILE A 155 15.01 -2.50 -1.23
CA ILE A 155 16.03 -3.09 -2.11
C ILE A 155 17.34 -3.27 -1.34
N ASP A 156 17.87 -4.50 -1.32
CA ASP A 156 19.14 -4.83 -0.66
C ASP A 156 20.34 -4.21 -1.38
N ARG A 157 20.79 -3.08 -0.88
CA ARG A 157 21.92 -2.33 -1.45
C ARG A 157 23.28 -3.01 -1.34
N ASN A 158 23.39 -4.08 -0.58
CA ASN A 158 24.60 -4.89 -0.55
C ASN A 158 24.69 -5.83 -1.76
N LYS A 159 23.54 -6.08 -2.42
CA LYS A 159 23.46 -6.94 -3.60
C LYS A 159 23.24 -6.18 -4.90
N PHE A 160 22.58 -5.01 -4.81
CA PHE A 160 22.17 -4.25 -5.99
C PHE A 160 22.66 -2.80 -5.92
N ASN A 161 23.17 -2.31 -7.03
CA ASN A 161 23.63 -0.94 -7.15
C ASN A 161 22.49 -0.06 -7.70
N LEU A 162 22.00 0.88 -6.87
CA LEU A 162 20.98 1.85 -7.27
C LEU A 162 21.63 3.13 -7.76
N ASN A 163 21.60 3.36 -9.06
CA ASN A 163 22.18 4.52 -9.73
C ASN A 163 21.09 5.56 -10.01
N TYR A 164 21.09 6.66 -9.25
CA TYR A 164 20.17 7.78 -9.44
C TYR A 164 20.75 8.79 -10.40
N VAL A 165 20.15 8.92 -11.58
CA VAL A 165 20.61 9.79 -12.65
C VAL A 165 19.90 11.13 -12.59
N GLU A 166 20.68 12.21 -12.53
CA GLU A 166 20.14 13.57 -12.56
C GLU A 166 19.51 13.89 -13.92
N LEU A 167 18.37 14.60 -13.87
CA LEU A 167 17.66 15.02 -15.07
C LEU A 167 18.09 16.43 -15.50
N GLU A 168 18.29 16.63 -16.80
CA GLU A 168 18.46 17.93 -17.43
C GLU A 168 17.15 18.33 -18.14
N ASN A 169 16.54 19.45 -17.72
CA ASN A 169 15.25 19.89 -18.25
C ASN A 169 14.14 18.80 -18.22
N TYR A 170 14.06 18.05 -17.11
CA TYR A 170 13.13 16.94 -16.89
C TYR A 170 13.34 15.71 -17.80
N LEU A 171 14.45 15.65 -18.52
CA LEU A 171 14.82 14.53 -19.39
C LEU A 171 16.16 13.94 -18.93
N PHE A 172 16.43 12.72 -19.31
CA PHE A 172 17.78 12.17 -19.15
C PHE A 172 18.76 13.01 -19.98
N PRO A 173 19.99 13.26 -19.46
CA PRO A 173 21.00 13.97 -20.22
C PRO A 173 21.24 13.33 -21.59
N SER A 174 21.41 14.15 -22.63
CA SER A 174 21.59 13.65 -24.01
C SER A 174 22.86 12.81 -24.22
N ASN A 175 23.81 12.95 -23.29
CA ASN A 175 25.06 12.20 -23.22
C ASN A 175 25.02 11.08 -22.16
N PHE A 176 23.83 10.78 -21.58
CA PHE A 176 23.69 9.71 -20.64
C PHE A 176 23.81 8.38 -21.37
N GLU A 177 24.90 7.68 -21.08
CA GLU A 177 25.14 6.33 -21.54
C GLU A 177 25.08 5.37 -20.37
N PHE A 178 24.47 4.23 -20.55
CA PHE A 178 24.46 3.14 -19.59
C PHE A 178 24.75 1.83 -20.34
N ASP A 179 25.36 0.91 -19.63
CA ASP A 179 25.61 -0.42 -20.17
C ASP A 179 24.31 -1.23 -20.11
N GLU A 180 23.63 -1.32 -21.24
CA GLU A 180 22.38 -2.09 -21.37
C GLU A 180 22.53 -3.56 -21.00
N SER A 181 23.75 -4.08 -20.98
CA SER A 181 24.01 -5.47 -20.56
C SER A 181 24.03 -5.63 -19.04
N GLN A 182 24.24 -4.55 -18.29
CA GLN A 182 24.40 -4.55 -16.83
C GLN A 182 23.23 -3.89 -16.10
N ALA A 183 22.55 -2.94 -16.70
CA ALA A 183 21.47 -2.20 -16.08
C ALA A 183 20.10 -2.86 -16.26
N ALA A 184 19.32 -2.90 -15.16
CA ALA A 184 17.90 -3.16 -15.19
C ALA A 184 17.12 -1.85 -15.07
N PHE A 185 16.07 -1.69 -15.88
CA PHE A 185 15.22 -0.51 -15.85
C PHE A 185 13.99 -0.76 -14.97
N ALA A 186 13.63 0.28 -14.21
CA ALA A 186 12.39 0.34 -13.46
C ALA A 186 11.73 1.71 -13.63
#